data_7c362de8fa3f699a594e9890adf05f5d
#
_entry.id   7c362de8fa3f699a594e9890adf05f5d
#
_cell.length_a   1.000
_cell.length_b   1.000
_cell.length_c   1.000
_cell.angle_alpha   90.00
_cell.angle_beta   90.00
_cell.angle_gamma   90.00
#
_symmetry.space_group_name_H-M   'P 1'
#
loop_
_entity.id
_entity.type
_entity.pdbx_description
1 polymer ?
#
loop_
_entity_poly.entity_id
_entity_poly.type
_entity_poly.pdbx_seq_one_letter_code
_entity_poly.pdbx_strand_id
1 'polypeptide(L)'
;MPGAGRLESLCCSFCIKDKDAVAKLIAGPGVYICNECVNLCDLILAEEQVPAFGSWNEQPDDEVLASLARIQAVVLQVDAALHDHVAILRDRGISWTRIGQALGVSKQAAWERFSGED
;
A
#
# COMPACT_ATOMS: atom_id res chain seq x y z
N MET A 1 -2.28 3.67 20.21
CA MET A 1 -2.38 4.44 18.99
C MET A 1 -2.56 3.50 17.80
N PRO A 2 -3.62 3.71 17.02
CA PRO A 2 -3.90 2.75 15.94
C PRO A 2 -2.77 2.56 14.95
N GLY A 3 -2.03 3.62 14.68
CA GLY A 3 -0.98 3.54 13.69
C GLY A 3 0.31 2.91 14.16
N ALA A 4 0.52 2.79 15.48
CA ALA A 4 1.82 2.34 15.99
C ALA A 4 2.19 0.94 15.55
N GLY A 5 1.25 0.00 15.71
CA GLY A 5 1.51 -1.38 15.29
C GLY A 5 1.71 -1.51 13.79
N ARG A 6 0.95 -0.74 13.05
CA ARG A 6 1.06 -0.75 11.60
C ARG A 6 2.39 -0.16 11.13
N LEU A 7 2.83 0.91 11.79
CA LEU A 7 4.11 1.51 11.46
C LEU A 7 5.27 0.56 11.70
N GLU A 8 5.15 -0.28 12.73
CA GLU A 8 6.18 -1.28 13.01
C GLU A 8 6.23 -2.37 11.97
N SER A 9 5.16 -2.49 11.19
CA SER A 9 5.04 -3.53 10.17
C SER A 9 5.31 -3.03 8.76
N LEU A 10 5.98 -1.90 8.62
CA LEU A 10 6.25 -1.35 7.29
C LEU A 10 7.11 -2.29 6.47
N CYS A 11 6.74 -2.45 5.22
CA CYS A 11 7.49 -3.27 4.29
C CYS A 11 7.44 -2.63 2.90
N CYS A 12 8.37 -3.07 2.06
CA CYS A 12 8.37 -2.64 0.66
C CYS A 12 7.12 -3.19 -0.02
N SER A 13 6.41 -2.33 -0.75
CA SER A 13 5.20 -2.74 -1.45
C SER A 13 5.51 -3.58 -2.68
N PHE A 14 6.75 -3.58 -3.14
CA PHE A 14 7.18 -4.33 -4.33
C PHE A 14 7.71 -5.71 -4.00
N CYS A 15 8.63 -5.81 -3.03
CA CYS A 15 9.26 -7.09 -2.71
C CYS A 15 8.87 -7.65 -1.35
N ILE A 16 8.14 -6.89 -0.55
CA ILE A 16 7.60 -7.28 0.75
C ILE A 16 8.68 -7.43 1.85
N LYS A 17 9.93 -7.11 1.55
CA LYS A 17 10.95 -7.13 2.60
C LYS A 17 10.63 -6.10 3.67
N ASP A 18 10.81 -6.51 4.92
CA ASP A 18 10.58 -5.63 6.05
C ASP A 18 11.56 -4.46 6.04
N LYS A 19 11.16 -3.35 6.65
CA LYS A 19 11.99 -2.14 6.70
C LYS A 19 13.38 -2.40 7.27
N ASP A 20 13.50 -3.37 8.17
CA ASP A 20 14.78 -3.70 8.80
C ASP A 20 15.66 -4.56 7.91
N ALA A 21 15.11 -5.14 6.84
CA ALA A 21 15.84 -5.99 5.92
C ALA A 21 16.42 -5.22 4.74
N VAL A 22 16.17 -3.91 4.66
CA VAL A 22 16.64 -3.08 3.55
C VAL A 22 17.33 -1.84 4.11
N ALA A 23 18.13 -1.20 3.27
CA ALA A 23 18.86 -0.01 3.71
C ALA A 23 17.93 1.20 3.85
N LYS A 24 16.99 1.35 2.95
CA LYS A 24 16.05 2.48 2.98
C LYS A 24 14.70 2.06 2.45
N LEU A 25 13.67 2.70 2.99
CA LEU A 25 12.31 2.52 2.54
C LEU A 25 11.78 3.91 2.21
N ILE A 26 11.42 4.12 0.95
CA ILE A 26 10.96 5.42 0.46
C ILE A 26 9.45 5.41 0.43
N ALA A 27 8.83 6.40 1.05
CA ALA A 27 7.39 6.42 1.24
C ALA A 27 6.67 7.17 0.12
N GLY A 28 5.56 6.60 -0.32
CA GLY A 28 4.51 7.30 -1.04
C GLY A 28 3.27 7.25 -0.17
N PRO A 29 2.14 7.78 -0.62
CA PRO A 29 0.91 7.69 0.17
C PRO A 29 0.45 6.23 0.28
N GLY A 30 0.63 5.65 1.45
CA GLY A 30 0.17 4.29 1.71
C GLY A 30 1.03 3.18 1.14
N VAL A 31 2.10 3.52 0.43
CA VAL A 31 2.97 2.52 -0.19
C VAL A 31 4.43 2.88 0.03
N TYR A 32 5.30 1.90 -0.16
CA TYR A 32 6.73 2.08 0.08
C TYR A 32 7.52 1.31 -0.97
N ILE A 33 8.73 1.80 -1.25
CA ILE A 33 9.65 1.07 -2.13
C ILE A 33 11.03 1.08 -1.49
N CYS A 34 11.67 -0.08 -1.44
CA CYS A 34 12.98 -0.18 -0.83
C CYS A 34 14.09 0.16 -1.83
N ASN A 35 15.28 0.42 -1.29
CA ASN A 35 16.42 0.76 -2.13
C ASN A 35 16.76 -0.33 -3.14
N GLU A 36 16.56 -1.59 -2.78
CA GLU A 36 16.85 -2.69 -3.71
C GLU A 36 15.90 -2.69 -4.90
N CYS A 37 14.61 -2.42 -4.65
CA CYS A 37 13.64 -2.34 -5.74
C CYS A 37 13.87 -1.10 -6.60
N VAL A 38 14.30 0.02 -6.00
CA VAL A 38 14.66 1.21 -6.78
C VAL A 38 15.83 0.90 -7.71
N ASN A 39 16.84 0.20 -7.19
CA ASN A 39 17.98 -0.18 -8.02
C ASN A 39 17.58 -1.09 -9.16
N LEU A 40 16.67 -2.02 -8.88
CA LEU A 40 16.16 -2.91 -9.92
C LEU A 40 15.40 -2.10 -10.97
N CYS A 41 14.61 -1.13 -10.55
CA CYS A 41 13.90 -0.26 -11.48
C CYS A 41 14.87 0.51 -12.37
N ASP A 42 15.98 1.00 -11.80
CA ASP A 42 16.98 1.69 -12.58
C ASP A 42 17.56 0.79 -13.67
N LEU A 43 17.86 -0.45 -13.31
CA LEU A 43 18.38 -1.41 -14.29
C LEU A 43 17.37 -1.66 -15.41
N ILE A 44 16.10 -1.81 -15.05
CA ILE A 44 15.05 -2.05 -16.03
C ILE A 44 14.89 -0.85 -16.95
N LEU A 45 14.91 0.36 -16.38
CA LEU A 45 14.75 1.58 -17.18
C LEU A 45 15.92 1.81 -18.12
N ALA A 46 17.12 1.40 -17.71
CA ALA A 46 18.31 1.57 -18.53
C ALA A 46 18.44 0.52 -19.63
N GLU A 47 17.73 -0.59 -19.50
CA GLU A 47 17.84 -1.73 -20.38
C GLU A 47 16.71 -1.72 -21.41
N GLU A 48 17.09 -1.50 -22.69
CA GLU A 48 16.09 -1.40 -23.75
C GLU A 48 15.53 -2.75 -24.17
N GLN A 49 16.22 -3.83 -23.80
CA GLN A 49 15.86 -5.17 -24.23
C GLN A 49 15.15 -5.99 -23.17
N VAL A 50 14.71 -5.35 -22.10
CA VAL A 50 14.02 -6.07 -21.02
C VAL A 50 12.71 -6.65 -21.54
N PRO A 51 12.51 -7.96 -21.44
CA PRO A 51 11.26 -8.56 -21.88
C PRO A 51 10.09 -8.06 -21.01
N ALA A 52 8.96 -7.86 -21.65
CA ALA A 52 7.76 -7.50 -20.91
C ALA A 52 7.39 -8.67 -19.98
N PHE A 53 6.80 -8.34 -18.84
CA PHE A 53 6.34 -9.36 -17.91
C PHE A 53 5.32 -10.30 -18.54
N GLY A 54 4.50 -9.80 -19.45
CA GLY A 54 3.40 -10.57 -20.00
C GLY A 54 2.18 -10.42 -19.10
N SER A 55 1.53 -11.53 -18.80
CA SER A 55 0.37 -11.45 -17.93
C SER A 55 0.41 -12.57 -16.90
N TRP A 56 -0.34 -12.40 -15.83
CA TRP A 56 -0.45 -13.42 -14.80
C TRP A 56 -1.09 -14.70 -15.33
N ASN A 57 -1.90 -14.60 -16.36
CA ASN A 57 -2.50 -15.78 -17.00
C ASN A 57 -1.45 -16.73 -17.56
N GLU A 58 -0.26 -16.22 -17.83
CA GLU A 58 0.83 -17.01 -18.41
C GLU A 58 1.70 -17.65 -17.35
N GLN A 59 1.48 -17.33 -16.08
CA GLN A 59 2.29 -17.83 -14.99
C GLN A 59 1.72 -19.15 -14.45
N PRO A 60 2.59 -20.03 -13.94
CA PRO A 60 2.10 -21.27 -13.33
C PRO A 60 1.32 -21.01 -12.04
N ASP A 61 0.48 -21.94 -11.67
CA ASP A 61 -0.39 -21.81 -10.52
C ASP A 61 0.38 -21.43 -9.25
N ASP A 62 1.54 -22.04 -9.02
CA ASP A 62 2.30 -21.76 -7.81
C ASP A 62 2.72 -20.30 -7.73
N GLU A 63 3.08 -19.70 -8.85
CA GLU A 63 3.49 -18.31 -8.89
C GLU A 63 2.30 -17.39 -8.61
N VAL A 64 1.15 -17.72 -9.18
CA VAL A 64 -0.06 -16.91 -8.95
C VAL A 64 -0.49 -17.04 -7.50
N LEU A 65 -0.44 -18.23 -6.94
CA LEU A 65 -0.77 -18.43 -5.53
C LEU A 65 0.17 -17.65 -4.62
N ALA A 66 1.46 -17.67 -4.91
CA ALA A 66 2.43 -16.93 -4.12
C ALA A 66 2.17 -15.42 -4.17
N SER A 67 1.66 -14.93 -5.29
CA SER A 67 1.37 -13.51 -5.43
C SER A 67 0.21 -13.07 -4.52
N LEU A 68 -0.69 -13.98 -4.15
CA LEU A 68 -1.81 -13.63 -3.29
C LEU A 68 -1.34 -13.11 -1.93
N ALA A 69 -0.34 -13.77 -1.35
CA ALA A 69 0.17 -13.33 -0.04
C ALA A 69 0.83 -11.95 -0.13
N ARG A 70 1.53 -11.70 -1.23
CA ARG A 70 2.18 -10.41 -1.43
C ARG A 70 1.14 -9.30 -1.62
N ILE A 71 0.13 -9.56 -2.43
CA ILE A 71 -0.95 -8.60 -2.66
C ILE A 71 -1.67 -8.33 -1.36
N GLN A 72 -1.98 -9.38 -0.60
CA GLN A 72 -2.68 -9.22 0.67
C GLN A 72 -1.90 -8.36 1.64
N ALA A 73 -0.57 -8.55 1.70
CA ALA A 73 0.27 -7.73 2.58
C ALA A 73 0.17 -6.25 2.19
N VAL A 74 0.17 -5.95 0.89
CA VAL A 74 0.06 -4.57 0.43
C VAL A 74 -1.34 -4.02 0.70
N VAL A 75 -2.38 -4.83 0.52
CA VAL A 75 -3.75 -4.40 0.82
C VAL A 75 -3.86 -3.97 2.27
N LEU A 76 -3.32 -4.76 3.19
CA LEU A 76 -3.38 -4.41 4.61
C LEU A 76 -2.59 -3.14 4.91
N GLN A 77 -1.45 -2.97 4.28
CA GLN A 77 -0.62 -1.79 4.46
C GLN A 77 -1.34 -0.53 3.95
N VAL A 78 -1.90 -0.60 2.76
CA VAL A 78 -2.60 0.53 2.16
C VAL A 78 -3.86 0.85 2.95
N ASP A 79 -4.60 -0.17 3.36
CA ASP A 79 -5.82 0.03 4.14
C ASP A 79 -5.51 0.72 5.47
N ALA A 80 -4.44 0.30 6.14
CA ALA A 80 -4.02 0.93 7.39
C ALA A 80 -3.67 2.41 7.16
N ALA A 81 -2.97 2.71 6.07
CA ALA A 81 -2.62 4.09 5.74
C ALA A 81 -3.87 4.92 5.46
N LEU A 82 -4.85 4.33 4.79
CA LEU A 82 -6.09 5.03 4.49
C LEU A 82 -6.83 5.39 5.78
N HIS A 83 -6.91 4.45 6.73
CA HIS A 83 -7.54 4.71 8.01
C HIS A 83 -6.80 5.81 8.79
N ASP A 84 -5.47 5.78 8.76
CA ASP A 84 -4.68 6.80 9.45
C ASP A 84 -4.89 8.18 8.84
N HIS A 85 -4.96 8.27 7.52
CA HIS A 85 -5.20 9.56 6.85
C HIS A 85 -6.57 10.11 7.19
N VAL A 86 -7.58 9.25 7.22
CA VAL A 86 -8.93 9.67 7.60
C VAL A 86 -8.94 10.17 9.03
N ALA A 87 -8.24 9.48 9.93
CA ALA A 87 -8.15 9.90 11.33
C ALA A 87 -7.51 11.29 11.45
N ILE A 88 -6.45 11.53 10.69
CA ILE A 88 -5.81 12.86 10.67
C ILE A 88 -6.80 13.92 10.24
N LEU A 89 -7.56 13.66 9.19
CA LEU A 89 -8.52 14.62 8.68
C LEU A 89 -9.65 14.88 9.69
N ARG A 90 -10.13 13.83 10.35
CA ARG A 90 -11.15 13.99 11.37
C ARG A 90 -10.64 14.82 12.55
N ASP A 91 -9.40 14.60 12.94
CA ASP A 91 -8.78 15.42 13.99
C ASP A 91 -8.72 16.89 13.61
N ARG A 92 -8.63 17.18 12.32
CA ARG A 92 -8.60 18.55 11.82
C ARG A 92 -9.99 19.12 11.60
N GLY A 93 -11.03 18.38 11.95
CA GLY A 93 -12.40 18.84 11.80
C GLY A 93 -12.99 18.72 10.41
N ILE A 94 -12.34 17.94 9.55
CA ILE A 94 -12.88 17.75 8.19
C ILE A 94 -14.10 16.83 8.28
N SER A 95 -15.17 17.23 7.58
CA SER A 95 -16.44 16.52 7.66
C SER A 95 -16.42 15.21 6.89
N TRP A 96 -17.31 14.31 7.29
CA TRP A 96 -17.49 13.04 6.58
C TRP A 96 -17.93 13.26 5.15
N THR A 97 -18.66 14.35 4.89
CA THR A 97 -19.07 14.70 3.53
C THR A 97 -17.83 14.94 2.65
N ARG A 98 -16.88 15.73 3.17
CA ARG A 98 -15.68 16.02 2.40
C ARG A 98 -14.81 14.79 2.23
N ILE A 99 -14.72 13.96 3.27
CA ILE A 99 -13.95 12.71 3.20
C ILE A 99 -14.57 11.79 2.16
N GLY A 100 -15.89 11.64 2.20
CA GLY A 100 -16.59 10.82 1.21
C GLY A 100 -16.38 11.31 -0.21
N GLN A 101 -16.42 12.62 -0.41
CA GLN A 101 -16.17 13.19 -1.73
C GLN A 101 -14.78 12.85 -2.23
N ALA A 102 -13.78 12.96 -1.35
CA ALA A 102 -12.40 12.65 -1.71
C ALA A 102 -12.24 11.17 -2.08
N LEU A 103 -12.97 10.29 -1.39
CA LEU A 103 -12.90 8.85 -1.64
C LEU A 103 -13.81 8.39 -2.78
N GLY A 104 -14.70 9.27 -3.24
CA GLY A 104 -15.66 8.90 -4.28
C GLY A 104 -16.80 8.05 -3.75
N VAL A 105 -17.14 8.19 -2.47
CA VAL A 105 -18.23 7.45 -1.85
C VAL A 105 -19.15 8.41 -1.10
N SER A 106 -20.29 7.91 -0.64
CA SER A 106 -21.23 8.75 0.09
C SER A 106 -20.69 9.05 1.49
N LYS A 107 -21.24 10.10 2.10
CA LYS A 107 -20.94 10.44 3.48
C LYS A 107 -21.18 9.23 4.39
N GLN A 108 -22.30 8.56 4.22
CA GLN A 108 -22.66 7.42 5.04
C GLN A 108 -21.67 6.26 4.89
N ALA A 109 -21.26 5.98 3.65
CA ALA A 109 -20.29 4.91 3.39
C ALA A 109 -18.94 5.22 4.04
N ALA A 110 -18.50 6.47 3.96
CA ALA A 110 -17.25 6.87 4.58
C ALA A 110 -17.34 6.72 6.11
N TRP A 111 -18.44 7.17 6.68
CA TRP A 111 -18.63 7.06 8.12
C TRP A 111 -18.63 5.60 8.58
N GLU A 112 -19.37 4.76 7.87
CA GLU A 112 -19.47 3.36 8.25
C GLU A 112 -18.11 2.65 8.22
N ARG A 113 -17.30 3.01 7.23
CA ARG A 113 -16.01 2.35 7.08
C ARG A 113 -14.96 2.85 8.06
N PHE A 114 -14.96 4.15 8.36
CA PHE A 114 -13.84 4.77 9.08
C PHE A 114 -14.17 5.36 10.43
N SER A 115 -15.41 5.31 10.88
CA SER A 115 -15.79 5.98 12.12
C SER A 115 -15.18 5.35 13.37
N GLY A 116 -14.79 4.10 13.28
CA GLY A 116 -14.28 3.40 14.44
C GLY A 116 -15.36 2.98 15.42
N GLU A 117 -16.59 3.10 15.02
CA GLU A 117 -17.71 2.67 15.82
C GLU A 117 -17.94 1.19 15.62
N ASP A 118 -17.65 0.41 16.58
CA ASP A 118 -17.79 -1.03 16.47
C ASP A 118 -18.96 -1.55 17.25
#